data_285db830940ce9b2e161b492f153a089
#
_entry.id   285db830940ce9b2e161b492f153a089
#
_cell.length_a   1.000
_cell.length_b   1.000
_cell.length_c   1.000
_cell.angle_alpha   90.00
_cell.angle_beta   90.00
_cell.angle_gamma   90.00
#
_symmetry.space_group_name_H-M   'P 1'
#
loop_
_entity.id
_entity.type
_entity.pdbx_description
1 polymer ?
#
loop_
_entity_poly.entity_id
_entity_poly.type
_entity_poly.pdbx_seq_one_letter_code
_entity_poly.pdbx_strand_id
1 'polypeptide(L)'
;IASHQAKESRTKHKLQHYLVLISVLSAVLVLLFVYLCKQLRKVYRIKEELSQTNAKLARLNEELGEKNEQLSDSNAVKVQYIARFFDLCSMYIDKMDDYRKSLKKLAQDRKFDELNKRLKSTSMLEDEQDELYKNFDAIFLNLYPSFVEDFNALLTEDERIVLKSEDLLNKELRIYALLRLGITDSVKIASFLRCSLSTVYNYRTKVRNKAAISREEFE
;
A
#
# COMPACT_ATOMS: atom_id res chain seq x y z
N ILE A 1 63.06 -16.61 84.70
CA ILE A 1 61.71 -16.02 84.56
C ILE A 1 61.67 -14.98 83.39
N ALA A 2 62.65 -14.05 83.31
CA ALA A 2 62.69 -13.01 82.26
C ALA A 2 62.81 -13.53 80.82
N SER A 3 63.51 -14.66 80.57
CA SER A 3 63.70 -15.24 79.26
C SER A 3 62.40 -15.90 78.69
N HIS A 4 61.58 -16.40 79.61
CA HIS A 4 60.29 -17.01 79.23
C HIS A 4 59.28 -15.93 78.84
N GLN A 5 59.19 -14.82 79.53
CA GLN A 5 58.34 -13.69 79.24
C GLN A 5 58.68 -13.00 77.90
N ALA A 6 59.98 -12.86 77.58
CA ALA A 6 60.43 -12.34 76.31
C ALA A 6 60.10 -13.25 75.11
N LYS A 7 60.08 -14.55 75.30
CA LYS A 7 59.75 -15.52 74.30
C LYS A 7 58.19 -15.54 74.02
N GLU A 8 57.41 -15.40 75.05
CA GLU A 8 55.96 -15.31 75.02
C GLU A 8 55.47 -14.01 74.36
N SER A 9 56.11 -12.90 74.64
CA SER A 9 55.87 -11.60 74.00
C SER A 9 56.16 -11.67 72.46
N ARG A 10 57.30 -12.28 72.07
CA ARG A 10 57.61 -12.45 70.62
C ARG A 10 56.64 -13.36 69.91
N THR A 11 56.08 -14.40 70.50
CA THR A 11 55.08 -15.29 69.91
C THR A 11 53.74 -14.58 69.81
N LYS A 12 53.33 -13.78 70.76
CA LYS A 12 52.10 -12.94 70.70
C LYS A 12 52.21 -11.92 69.57
N HIS A 13 53.36 -11.22 69.42
CA HIS A 13 53.51 -10.30 68.26
C HIS A 13 53.44 -10.99 66.88
N LYS A 14 54.07 -12.16 66.74
CA LYS A 14 53.98 -12.93 65.51
C LYS A 14 52.57 -13.37 65.23
N LEU A 15 51.83 -13.81 66.23
CA LEU A 15 50.44 -14.21 66.11
C LEU A 15 49.51 -13.03 65.64
N GLN A 16 49.76 -11.86 66.27
CA GLN A 16 49.03 -10.62 65.84
C GLN A 16 49.34 -10.26 64.39
N HIS A 17 50.60 -10.33 63.95
CA HIS A 17 50.92 -10.08 62.52
C HIS A 17 50.23 -11.08 61.55
N TYR A 18 50.16 -12.35 61.89
CA TYR A 18 49.45 -13.34 61.08
C TYR A 18 47.97 -13.07 61.03
N LEU A 19 47.34 -12.68 62.14
CA LEU A 19 45.93 -12.33 62.20
C LEU A 19 45.63 -11.08 61.33
N VAL A 20 46.49 -10.06 61.37
CA VAL A 20 46.35 -8.87 60.51
C VAL A 20 46.54 -9.25 59.05
N LEU A 21 47.48 -10.07 58.65
CA LEU A 21 47.72 -10.52 57.34
C LEU A 21 46.46 -11.31 56.77
N ILE A 22 45.93 -12.20 57.59
CA ILE A 22 44.72 -12.95 57.23
C ILE A 22 43.51 -12.04 57.04
N SER A 23 43.36 -11.04 57.92
CA SER A 23 42.25 -10.06 57.79
C SER A 23 42.34 -9.20 56.51
N VAL A 24 43.54 -8.75 56.15
CA VAL A 24 43.83 -8.00 54.95
C VAL A 24 43.53 -8.89 53.69
N LEU A 25 44.03 -10.12 53.72
CA LEU A 25 43.79 -11.06 52.60
C LEU A 25 42.29 -11.36 52.41
N SER A 26 41.58 -11.57 53.54
CA SER A 26 40.11 -11.80 53.44
C SER A 26 39.38 -10.57 52.90
N ALA A 27 39.78 -9.35 53.29
CA ALA A 27 39.21 -8.12 52.76
C ALA A 27 39.43 -7.98 51.26
N VAL A 28 40.62 -8.29 50.76
CA VAL A 28 40.94 -8.28 49.32
C VAL A 28 40.11 -9.31 48.56
N LEU A 29 39.94 -10.52 49.10
CA LEU A 29 39.10 -11.55 48.48
C LEU A 29 37.65 -11.13 48.40
N VAL A 30 37.11 -10.47 49.43
CA VAL A 30 35.74 -9.95 49.41
C VAL A 30 35.57 -8.87 48.35
N LEU A 31 36.52 -7.94 48.23
CA LEU A 31 36.51 -6.90 47.20
C LEU A 31 36.58 -7.49 45.80
N LEU A 32 37.44 -8.49 45.58
CA LEU A 32 37.53 -9.20 44.31
C LEU A 32 36.24 -9.93 43.96
N PHE A 33 35.61 -10.58 44.95
CA PHE A 33 34.32 -11.25 44.77
C PHE A 33 33.23 -10.26 44.38
N VAL A 34 33.14 -9.11 45.06
CA VAL A 34 32.17 -8.05 44.73
C VAL A 34 32.42 -7.50 43.33
N TYR A 35 33.67 -7.31 42.95
CA TYR A 35 34.03 -6.89 41.58
C TYR A 35 33.58 -7.88 40.52
N LEU A 36 33.88 -9.18 40.72
CA LEU A 36 33.45 -10.25 39.81
C LEU A 36 31.92 -10.35 39.71
N CYS A 37 31.20 -10.23 40.82
CA CYS A 37 29.74 -10.21 40.82
C CYS A 37 29.19 -9.02 40.02
N LYS A 38 29.81 -7.83 40.12
CA LYS A 38 29.40 -6.67 39.29
C LYS A 38 29.65 -6.93 37.79
N GLN A 39 30.77 -7.51 37.43
CA GLN A 39 31.09 -7.84 36.04
C GLN A 39 30.10 -8.89 35.47
N LEU A 40 29.82 -9.94 36.23
CA LEU A 40 28.84 -10.95 35.83
C LEU A 40 27.46 -10.33 35.61
N ARG A 41 26.97 -9.48 36.54
CA ARG A 41 25.67 -8.80 36.35
C ARG A 41 25.67 -7.92 35.12
N LYS A 42 26.78 -7.24 34.79
CA LYS A 42 26.88 -6.44 33.56
C LYS A 42 26.79 -7.33 32.30
N VAL A 43 27.49 -8.45 32.30
CA VAL A 43 27.44 -9.40 31.16
C VAL A 43 26.03 -9.98 30.97
N TYR A 44 25.35 -10.37 32.06
CA TYR A 44 23.99 -10.86 32.00
C TYR A 44 23.02 -9.80 31.43
N ARG A 45 23.15 -8.53 31.86
CA ARG A 45 22.31 -7.45 31.34
C ARG A 45 22.54 -7.22 29.86
N ILE A 46 23.80 -7.18 29.40
CA ILE A 46 24.12 -7.02 27.98
C ILE A 46 23.60 -8.21 27.16
N LYS A 47 23.71 -9.42 27.67
CA LYS A 47 23.17 -10.62 27.02
C LYS A 47 21.65 -10.53 26.88
N GLU A 48 20.95 -10.07 27.88
CA GLU A 48 19.49 -9.90 27.85
C GLU A 48 19.09 -8.82 26.84
N GLU A 49 19.73 -7.65 26.85
CA GLU A 49 19.49 -6.57 25.89
C GLU A 49 19.78 -7.02 24.46
N LEU A 50 20.84 -7.79 24.23
CA LEU A 50 21.18 -8.36 22.94
C LEU A 50 20.12 -9.36 22.46
N SER A 51 19.65 -10.22 23.37
CA SER A 51 18.59 -11.19 23.06
C SER A 51 17.29 -10.50 22.65
N GLN A 52 16.87 -9.46 23.40
CA GLN A 52 15.67 -8.68 23.08
C GLN A 52 15.81 -7.93 21.75
N THR A 53 17.00 -7.35 21.50
CA THR A 53 17.29 -6.66 20.24
C THR A 53 17.25 -7.62 19.06
N ASN A 54 17.85 -8.79 19.18
CA ASN A 54 17.80 -9.83 18.13
C ASN A 54 16.38 -10.31 17.87
N ALA A 55 15.58 -10.50 18.91
CA ALA A 55 14.17 -10.88 18.75
C ALA A 55 13.35 -9.79 18.03
N LYS A 56 13.60 -8.51 18.36
CA LYS A 56 12.97 -7.38 17.67
C LYS A 56 13.40 -7.30 16.21
N LEU A 57 14.68 -7.52 15.93
CA LEU A 57 15.23 -7.51 14.58
C LEU A 57 14.66 -8.63 13.72
N ALA A 58 14.49 -9.82 14.29
CA ALA A 58 13.83 -10.94 13.61
C ALA A 58 12.38 -10.61 13.22
N ARG A 59 11.59 -10.02 14.13
CA ARG A 59 10.21 -9.59 13.85
C ARG A 59 10.15 -8.53 12.75
N LEU A 60 11.03 -7.52 12.81
CA LEU A 60 11.06 -6.47 11.80
C LEU A 60 11.46 -7.02 10.42
N ASN A 61 12.37 -7.98 10.36
CA ASN A 61 12.75 -8.62 9.11
C ASN A 61 11.60 -9.46 8.52
N GLU A 62 10.84 -10.15 9.35
CA GLU A 62 9.64 -10.89 8.93
C GLU A 62 8.58 -9.92 8.38
N GLU A 63 8.24 -8.87 9.11
CA GLU A 63 7.30 -7.83 8.66
C GLU A 63 7.76 -7.16 7.36
N LEU A 64 9.06 -6.87 7.23
CA LEU A 64 9.62 -6.31 6.00
C LEU A 64 9.51 -7.28 4.83
N GLY A 65 9.71 -8.58 5.08
CA GLY A 65 9.52 -9.64 4.09
C GLY A 65 8.08 -9.68 3.56
N GLU A 66 7.11 -9.70 4.46
CA GLU A 66 5.68 -9.66 4.11
C GLU A 66 5.30 -8.41 3.31
N LYS A 67 5.80 -7.24 3.72
CA LYS A 67 5.55 -5.98 3.00
C LYS A 67 6.17 -5.96 1.62
N ASN A 68 7.38 -6.52 1.46
CA ASN A 68 8.03 -6.63 0.15
C ASN A 68 7.27 -7.58 -0.79
N GLU A 69 6.77 -8.70 -0.28
CA GLU A 69 5.94 -9.63 -1.06
C GLU A 69 4.64 -8.94 -1.52
N GLN A 70 3.90 -8.30 -0.61
CA GLN A 70 2.71 -7.52 -0.95
C GLN A 70 2.98 -6.42 -1.99
N LEU A 71 4.12 -5.74 -1.88
CA LEU A 71 4.52 -4.70 -2.83
C LEU A 71 4.86 -5.31 -4.20
N SER A 72 5.54 -6.44 -4.22
CA SER A 72 5.88 -7.19 -5.45
C SER A 72 4.62 -7.61 -6.19
N ASP A 73 3.65 -8.20 -5.48
CA ASP A 73 2.37 -8.63 -6.05
C ASP A 73 1.58 -7.43 -6.60
N SER A 74 1.50 -6.34 -5.83
CA SER A 74 0.87 -5.11 -6.29
C SER A 74 1.54 -4.54 -7.55
N ASN A 75 2.86 -4.60 -7.65
CA ASN A 75 3.59 -4.13 -8.82
C ASN A 75 3.37 -5.05 -10.04
N ALA A 76 3.33 -6.37 -9.85
CA ALA A 76 3.02 -7.32 -10.92
C ALA A 76 1.64 -7.04 -11.53
N VAL A 77 0.64 -6.81 -10.69
CA VAL A 77 -0.70 -6.40 -11.12
C VAL A 77 -0.66 -5.10 -11.93
N LYS A 78 0.05 -4.05 -11.45
CA LYS A 78 0.19 -2.77 -12.18
C LYS A 78 0.82 -2.96 -13.56
N VAL A 79 1.87 -3.77 -13.67
CA VAL A 79 2.54 -4.07 -14.95
C VAL A 79 1.57 -4.74 -15.93
N GLN A 80 0.76 -5.67 -15.45
CA GLN A 80 -0.26 -6.33 -16.28
C GLN A 80 -1.30 -5.32 -16.83
N TYR A 81 -1.73 -4.34 -16.01
CA TYR A 81 -2.65 -3.31 -16.49
C TYR A 81 -2.03 -2.36 -17.49
N ILE A 82 -0.76 -1.99 -17.30
CA ILE A 82 -0.03 -1.19 -18.28
C ILE A 82 0.05 -1.93 -19.62
N ALA A 83 0.35 -3.22 -19.62
CA ALA A 83 0.37 -4.03 -20.84
C ALA A 83 -1.00 -4.03 -21.53
N ARG A 84 -2.10 -4.28 -20.78
CA ARG A 84 -3.47 -4.20 -21.33
C ARG A 84 -3.82 -2.82 -21.89
N PHE A 85 -3.36 -1.75 -21.25
CA PHE A 85 -3.55 -0.40 -21.75
C PHE A 85 -2.86 -0.20 -23.10
N PHE A 86 -1.65 -0.72 -23.28
CA PHE A 86 -0.95 -0.66 -24.57
C PHE A 86 -1.66 -1.49 -25.65
N ASP A 87 -2.18 -2.66 -25.31
CA ASP A 87 -2.98 -3.48 -26.23
C ASP A 87 -4.22 -2.70 -26.70
N LEU A 88 -4.94 -2.05 -25.78
CA LEU A 88 -6.08 -1.20 -26.12
C LEU A 88 -5.68 -0.04 -27.03
N CYS A 89 -4.59 0.67 -26.72
CA CYS A 89 -4.10 1.76 -27.56
C CYS A 89 -3.77 1.27 -28.98
N SER A 90 -3.10 0.12 -29.11
CA SER A 90 -2.79 -0.48 -30.40
C SER A 90 -4.04 -0.84 -31.18
N MET A 91 -5.02 -1.47 -30.52
CA MET A 91 -6.30 -1.81 -31.11
C MET A 91 -7.05 -0.57 -31.66
N TYR A 92 -7.06 0.55 -30.90
CA TYR A 92 -7.69 1.78 -31.36
C TYR A 92 -6.96 2.40 -32.54
N ILE A 93 -5.62 2.34 -32.59
CA ILE A 93 -4.83 2.80 -33.75
C ILE A 93 -5.18 1.97 -35.00
N ASP A 94 -5.26 0.65 -34.86
CA ASP A 94 -5.63 -0.25 -35.96
C ASP A 94 -7.06 0.04 -36.48
N LYS A 95 -8.03 0.23 -35.58
CA LYS A 95 -9.40 0.60 -35.92
C LYS A 95 -9.47 1.95 -36.66
N MET A 96 -8.68 2.95 -36.21
CA MET A 96 -8.59 4.23 -36.89
C MET A 96 -8.00 4.10 -38.30
N ASP A 97 -6.97 3.26 -38.46
CA ASP A 97 -6.35 3.03 -39.76
C ASP A 97 -7.30 2.30 -40.71
N ASP A 98 -8.03 1.30 -40.23
CA ASP A 98 -9.05 0.57 -41.02
C ASP A 98 -10.21 1.47 -41.42
N TYR A 99 -10.65 2.36 -40.51
CA TYR A 99 -11.66 3.36 -40.87
C TYR A 99 -11.13 4.31 -41.95
N ARG A 100 -9.94 4.82 -41.83
CA ARG A 100 -9.26 5.65 -42.83
C ARG A 100 -9.16 4.93 -44.19
N LYS A 101 -8.72 3.66 -44.18
CA LYS A 101 -8.65 2.84 -45.41
C LYS A 101 -10.01 2.67 -46.05
N SER A 102 -11.06 2.43 -45.25
CA SER A 102 -12.42 2.29 -45.76
C SER A 102 -12.95 3.55 -46.45
N LEU A 103 -12.70 4.73 -45.84
CA LEU A 103 -13.07 6.02 -46.44
C LEU A 103 -12.27 6.29 -47.73
N LYS A 104 -10.97 5.99 -47.72
CA LYS A 104 -10.14 6.11 -48.92
C LYS A 104 -10.64 5.24 -50.06
N LYS A 105 -11.06 4.01 -49.81
CA LYS A 105 -11.62 3.11 -50.77
C LYS A 105 -12.93 3.66 -51.38
N LEU A 106 -13.85 4.15 -50.54
CA LEU A 106 -15.08 4.78 -51.01
C LEU A 106 -14.82 5.99 -51.93
N ALA A 107 -13.84 6.81 -51.58
CA ALA A 107 -13.43 7.96 -52.38
C ALA A 107 -12.81 7.52 -53.74
N GLN A 108 -11.94 6.49 -53.76
CA GLN A 108 -11.31 5.95 -54.96
C GLN A 108 -12.36 5.32 -55.90
N ASP A 109 -13.33 4.61 -55.31
CA ASP A 109 -14.46 3.98 -56.06
C ASP A 109 -15.52 5.00 -56.51
N ARG A 110 -15.30 6.31 -56.23
CA ARG A 110 -16.23 7.44 -56.52
C ARG A 110 -17.64 7.26 -55.90
N LYS A 111 -17.74 6.52 -54.83
CA LYS A 111 -18.98 6.30 -54.07
C LYS A 111 -19.26 7.43 -53.09
N PHE A 112 -19.42 8.64 -53.58
CA PHE A 112 -19.50 9.85 -52.77
C PHE A 112 -20.74 9.90 -51.87
N ASP A 113 -21.85 9.30 -52.27
CA ASP A 113 -23.05 9.27 -51.40
C ASP A 113 -22.84 8.36 -50.18
N GLU A 114 -22.22 7.19 -50.36
CA GLU A 114 -21.86 6.29 -49.27
C GLU A 114 -20.80 6.92 -48.36
N LEU A 115 -19.81 7.59 -48.96
CA LEU A 115 -18.77 8.31 -48.23
C LEU A 115 -19.39 9.40 -47.32
N ASN A 116 -20.29 10.23 -47.89
CA ASN A 116 -20.99 11.28 -47.14
C ASN A 116 -21.87 10.69 -46.04
N LYS A 117 -22.61 9.60 -46.32
CA LYS A 117 -23.39 8.90 -45.32
C LYS A 117 -22.51 8.40 -44.16
N ARG A 118 -21.35 7.80 -44.46
CA ARG A 118 -20.45 7.26 -43.46
C ARG A 118 -19.77 8.36 -42.62
N LEU A 119 -19.42 9.48 -43.22
CA LEU A 119 -18.88 10.64 -42.53
C LEU A 119 -19.88 11.33 -41.59
N LYS A 120 -21.19 11.30 -41.97
CA LYS A 120 -22.24 11.88 -41.13
C LYS A 120 -22.76 10.95 -40.03
N SER A 121 -22.46 9.65 -40.13
CA SER A 121 -22.93 8.65 -39.14
C SER A 121 -22.12 8.76 -37.88
N THR A 122 -22.78 8.81 -36.73
CA THR A 122 -22.15 8.75 -35.38
C THR A 122 -22.12 7.32 -34.85
N SER A 123 -22.79 6.35 -35.53
CA SER A 123 -22.92 4.98 -35.00
C SER A 123 -21.58 4.32 -34.66
N MET A 124 -20.56 4.49 -35.50
CA MET A 124 -19.24 3.95 -35.22
C MET A 124 -18.62 4.55 -33.95
N LEU A 125 -18.81 5.86 -33.72
CA LEU A 125 -18.29 6.51 -32.50
C LEU A 125 -19.04 6.04 -31.25
N GLU A 126 -20.35 5.77 -31.38
CA GLU A 126 -21.18 5.24 -30.29
C GLU A 126 -20.79 3.80 -29.95
N ASP A 127 -20.60 2.95 -30.95
CA ASP A 127 -20.18 1.56 -30.79
C ASP A 127 -18.79 1.48 -30.15
N GLU A 128 -17.81 2.30 -30.60
CA GLU A 128 -16.46 2.36 -30.06
C GLU A 128 -16.44 2.92 -28.63
N GLN A 129 -17.32 3.86 -28.33
CA GLN A 129 -17.47 4.39 -26.98
C GLN A 129 -18.00 3.34 -26.00
N ASP A 130 -18.99 2.58 -26.42
CA ASP A 130 -19.55 1.50 -25.60
C ASP A 130 -18.52 0.39 -25.35
N GLU A 131 -17.73 0.04 -26.38
CA GLU A 131 -16.61 -0.91 -26.20
C GLU A 131 -15.53 -0.38 -25.27
N LEU A 132 -15.17 0.92 -25.40
CA LEU A 132 -14.24 1.57 -24.48
C LEU A 132 -14.72 1.48 -23.02
N TYR A 133 -16.00 1.74 -22.79
CA TYR A 133 -16.57 1.68 -21.45
C TYR A 133 -16.59 0.25 -20.91
N LYS A 134 -16.95 -0.74 -21.71
CA LYS A 134 -16.91 -2.15 -21.30
C LYS A 134 -15.49 -2.58 -20.91
N ASN A 135 -14.51 -2.20 -21.72
CA ASN A 135 -13.11 -2.49 -21.44
C ASN A 135 -12.62 -1.80 -20.16
N PHE A 136 -12.96 -0.51 -20.00
CA PHE A 136 -12.63 0.25 -18.77
C PHE A 136 -13.27 -0.41 -17.54
N ASP A 137 -14.56 -0.70 -17.58
CA ASP A 137 -15.30 -1.29 -16.48
C ASP A 137 -14.73 -2.65 -16.08
N ALA A 138 -14.44 -3.51 -17.06
CA ALA A 138 -13.87 -4.84 -16.81
C ALA A 138 -12.47 -4.75 -16.16
N ILE A 139 -11.61 -3.84 -16.65
CA ILE A 139 -10.29 -3.61 -16.08
C ILE A 139 -10.42 -3.05 -14.67
N PHE A 140 -11.28 -2.05 -14.48
CA PHE A 140 -11.46 -1.39 -13.19
C PHE A 140 -12.02 -2.32 -12.11
N LEU A 141 -13.06 -3.09 -12.43
CA LEU A 141 -13.67 -4.05 -11.50
C LEU A 141 -12.74 -5.23 -11.18
N ASN A 142 -11.83 -5.55 -12.08
CA ASN A 142 -10.79 -6.54 -11.79
C ASN A 142 -9.75 -6.00 -10.79
N LEU A 143 -9.47 -4.67 -10.83
CA LEU A 143 -8.63 -3.98 -9.83
C LEU A 143 -9.32 -3.78 -8.48
N TYR A 144 -10.61 -3.51 -8.52
CA TYR A 144 -11.44 -3.17 -7.37
C TYR A 144 -12.73 -4.00 -7.36
N PRO A 145 -12.66 -5.31 -7.05
CA PRO A 145 -13.82 -6.21 -7.14
C PRO A 145 -14.99 -5.81 -6.24
N SER A 146 -14.70 -5.25 -5.07
CA SER A 146 -15.72 -4.81 -4.10
C SER A 146 -16.24 -3.38 -4.33
N PHE A 147 -15.75 -2.68 -5.38
CA PHE A 147 -16.02 -1.25 -5.56
C PHE A 147 -17.50 -0.87 -5.50
N VAL A 148 -18.38 -1.63 -6.17
CA VAL A 148 -19.82 -1.33 -6.21
C VAL A 148 -20.47 -1.55 -4.84
N GLU A 149 -20.05 -2.57 -4.13
CA GLU A 149 -20.51 -2.88 -2.76
C GLU A 149 -20.04 -1.81 -1.78
N ASP A 150 -18.76 -1.47 -1.82
CA ASP A 150 -18.16 -0.44 -0.98
C ASP A 150 -18.80 0.94 -1.24
N PHE A 151 -19.05 1.27 -2.52
CA PHE A 151 -19.73 2.49 -2.92
C PHE A 151 -21.16 2.55 -2.39
N ASN A 152 -21.91 1.47 -2.53
CA ASN A 152 -23.27 1.36 -2.03
C ASN A 152 -23.37 1.40 -0.49
N ALA A 153 -22.31 0.97 0.22
CA ALA A 153 -22.23 1.11 1.67
C ALA A 153 -22.15 2.57 2.15
N LEU A 154 -21.69 3.49 1.29
CA LEU A 154 -21.64 4.92 1.56
C LEU A 154 -22.98 5.64 1.31
N LEU A 155 -23.94 4.98 0.67
CA LEU A 155 -25.26 5.55 0.32
C LEU A 155 -26.33 5.10 1.30
N THR A 156 -27.40 5.88 1.39
CA THR A 156 -28.62 5.45 2.11
C THR A 156 -29.25 4.26 1.40
N GLU A 157 -29.96 3.41 2.14
CA GLU A 157 -30.51 2.14 1.60
C GLU A 157 -31.38 2.34 0.35
N ASP A 158 -32.21 3.39 0.37
CA ASP A 158 -33.15 3.71 -0.74
C ASP A 158 -32.44 4.25 -1.99
N GLU A 159 -31.19 4.68 -1.85
CA GLU A 159 -30.43 5.32 -2.94
C GLU A 159 -29.30 4.43 -3.48
N ARG A 160 -29.20 3.19 -3.02
CA ARG A 160 -28.22 2.21 -3.52
C ARG A 160 -28.39 1.98 -5.00
N ILE A 161 -27.26 1.94 -5.70
CA ILE A 161 -27.23 1.73 -7.14
C ILE A 161 -27.38 0.24 -7.44
N VAL A 162 -28.42 -0.11 -8.15
CA VAL A 162 -28.64 -1.46 -8.71
C VAL A 162 -28.25 -1.42 -10.17
N LEU A 163 -27.21 -2.17 -10.54
CA LEU A 163 -26.79 -2.31 -11.92
C LEU A 163 -27.75 -3.21 -12.68
N LYS A 164 -28.03 -2.85 -13.96
CA LYS A 164 -28.70 -3.76 -14.88
C LYS A 164 -27.76 -4.90 -15.22
N SER A 165 -28.30 -6.07 -15.52
CA SER A 165 -27.52 -7.30 -15.74
C SER A 165 -26.49 -7.22 -16.87
N GLU A 166 -26.57 -6.25 -17.75
CA GLU A 166 -25.67 -6.05 -18.90
C GLU A 166 -24.64 -4.93 -18.65
N ASP A 167 -24.85 -4.07 -17.63
CA ASP A 167 -23.95 -2.96 -17.31
C ASP A 167 -22.96 -3.39 -16.22
N LEU A 168 -21.68 -3.31 -16.52
CA LEU A 168 -20.62 -3.48 -15.51
C LEU A 168 -20.59 -2.28 -14.57
N LEU A 169 -20.54 -1.04 -15.11
CA LEU A 169 -20.69 0.21 -14.37
C LEU A 169 -21.63 1.16 -15.10
N ASN A 170 -22.43 1.91 -14.36
CA ASN A 170 -23.19 3.02 -14.95
C ASN A 170 -22.34 4.30 -15.01
N LYS A 171 -22.86 5.36 -15.64
CA LYS A 171 -22.14 6.64 -15.78
C LYS A 171 -21.75 7.27 -14.43
N GLU A 172 -22.61 7.14 -13.44
CA GLU A 172 -22.40 7.64 -12.07
C GLU A 172 -21.20 6.93 -11.40
N LEU A 173 -21.19 5.60 -11.43
CA LEU A 173 -20.10 4.78 -10.91
C LEU A 173 -18.79 4.98 -11.66
N ARG A 174 -18.83 5.18 -13.00
CA ARG A 174 -17.62 5.48 -13.78
C ARG A 174 -16.95 6.79 -13.36
N ILE A 175 -17.74 7.81 -12.98
CA ILE A 175 -17.16 9.06 -12.41
C ILE A 175 -16.36 8.76 -11.16
N TYR A 176 -16.91 7.99 -10.23
CA TYR A 176 -16.24 7.64 -8.98
C TYR A 176 -15.12 6.62 -9.17
N ALA A 177 -15.23 5.74 -10.15
CA ALA A 177 -14.12 4.87 -10.56
C ALA A 177 -12.90 5.69 -11.04
N LEU A 178 -13.14 6.73 -11.85
CA LEU A 178 -12.08 7.65 -12.30
C LEU A 178 -11.47 8.44 -11.13
N LEU A 179 -12.30 8.92 -10.19
CA LEU A 179 -11.82 9.56 -8.96
C LEU A 179 -10.97 8.61 -8.11
N ARG A 180 -11.39 7.36 -7.96
CA ARG A 180 -10.63 6.32 -7.25
C ARG A 180 -9.27 6.03 -7.88
N LEU A 181 -9.16 6.17 -9.21
CA LEU A 181 -7.90 6.09 -9.95
C LEU A 181 -7.04 7.36 -9.85
N GLY A 182 -7.48 8.39 -9.09
CA GLY A 182 -6.77 9.65 -8.91
C GLY A 182 -7.02 10.68 -10.02
N ILE A 183 -7.99 10.43 -10.93
CA ILE A 183 -8.39 11.39 -11.96
C ILE A 183 -9.44 12.32 -11.36
N THR A 184 -8.99 13.38 -10.69
CA THR A 184 -9.86 14.34 -9.98
C THR A 184 -10.35 15.49 -10.85
N ASP A 185 -9.70 15.73 -12.00
CA ASP A 185 -10.05 16.79 -12.95
C ASP A 185 -11.38 16.49 -13.65
N SER A 186 -12.40 17.27 -13.32
CA SER A 186 -13.76 17.13 -13.91
C SER A 186 -13.80 17.36 -15.42
N VAL A 187 -12.86 18.11 -16.01
CA VAL A 187 -12.76 18.32 -17.46
C VAL A 187 -12.30 17.01 -18.11
N LYS A 188 -11.29 16.34 -17.54
CA LYS A 188 -10.82 15.03 -18.03
C LYS A 188 -11.91 13.96 -17.91
N ILE A 189 -12.62 13.95 -16.78
CA ILE A 189 -13.76 13.04 -16.57
C ILE A 189 -14.85 13.27 -17.62
N ALA A 190 -15.25 14.54 -17.84
CA ALA A 190 -16.26 14.91 -18.84
C ALA A 190 -15.83 14.49 -20.25
N SER A 191 -14.56 14.71 -20.61
CA SER A 191 -13.99 14.29 -21.88
C SER A 191 -14.05 12.77 -22.08
N PHE A 192 -13.63 12.00 -21.07
CA PHE A 192 -13.68 10.53 -21.12
C PHE A 192 -15.11 10.01 -21.27
N LEU A 193 -16.05 10.56 -20.48
CA LEU A 193 -17.45 10.13 -20.49
C LEU A 193 -18.28 10.76 -21.61
N ARG A 194 -17.67 11.54 -22.50
CA ARG A 194 -18.33 12.24 -23.61
C ARG A 194 -19.60 12.98 -23.13
N CYS A 195 -19.48 13.72 -22.03
CA CYS A 195 -20.59 14.50 -21.47
C CYS A 195 -20.14 15.92 -21.13
N SER A 196 -21.12 16.78 -20.81
CA SER A 196 -20.79 18.15 -20.40
C SER A 196 -20.17 18.20 -19.02
N LEU A 197 -19.33 19.20 -18.76
CA LEU A 197 -18.75 19.44 -17.43
C LEU A 197 -19.85 19.60 -16.37
N SER A 198 -20.96 20.27 -16.71
CA SER A 198 -22.11 20.40 -15.81
C SER A 198 -22.74 19.06 -15.46
N THR A 199 -22.72 18.10 -16.37
CA THR A 199 -23.20 16.73 -16.12
C THR A 199 -22.36 16.04 -15.04
N VAL A 200 -21.03 16.18 -15.10
CA VAL A 200 -20.12 15.61 -14.06
C VAL A 200 -20.42 16.24 -12.70
N TYR A 201 -20.53 17.57 -12.62
CA TYR A 201 -20.87 18.26 -11.37
C TYR A 201 -22.25 17.85 -10.83
N ASN A 202 -23.23 17.69 -11.68
CA ASN A 202 -24.58 17.25 -11.29
C ASN A 202 -24.54 15.84 -10.67
N TYR A 203 -23.82 14.89 -11.30
CA TYR A 203 -23.65 13.55 -10.74
C TYR A 203 -22.94 13.58 -9.40
N ARG A 204 -21.82 14.30 -9.28
CA ARG A 204 -21.09 14.43 -8.00
C ARG A 204 -21.95 15.03 -6.91
N THR A 205 -22.73 16.07 -7.22
CA THR A 205 -23.65 16.69 -6.25
C THR A 205 -24.79 15.74 -5.86
N LYS A 206 -25.38 15.04 -6.86
CA LYS A 206 -26.43 14.07 -6.63
C LYS A 206 -26.00 12.96 -5.68
N VAL A 207 -24.82 12.36 -5.92
CA VAL A 207 -24.29 11.29 -5.07
C VAL A 207 -23.97 11.80 -3.67
N ARG A 208 -23.36 12.97 -3.53
CA ARG A 208 -23.12 13.58 -2.21
C ARG A 208 -24.41 13.76 -1.41
N ASN A 209 -25.49 14.12 -2.07
CA ASN A 209 -26.79 14.29 -1.39
C ASN A 209 -27.44 12.96 -0.99
N LYS A 210 -26.99 11.84 -1.55
CA LYS A 210 -27.42 10.48 -1.27
C LYS A 210 -26.55 9.76 -0.25
N ALA A 211 -25.40 10.37 0.12
CA ALA A 211 -24.47 9.79 1.05
C ALA A 211 -25.06 9.70 2.45
N ALA A 212 -24.86 8.55 3.10
CA ALA A 212 -25.19 8.31 4.50
C ALA A 212 -24.18 8.90 5.48
N ILE A 213 -23.01 9.33 4.97
CA ILE A 213 -21.89 9.90 5.71
C ILE A 213 -21.79 11.42 5.50
N SER A 214 -21.01 12.11 6.35
CA SER A 214 -20.81 13.55 6.22
C SER A 214 -20.14 13.94 4.89
N ARG A 215 -20.37 15.18 4.47
CA ARG A 215 -19.83 15.70 3.20
C ARG A 215 -18.29 15.67 3.12
N GLU A 216 -17.64 15.84 4.27
CA GLU A 216 -16.18 15.87 4.40
C GLU A 216 -15.54 14.47 4.34
N GLU A 217 -16.30 13.45 4.74
CA GLU A 217 -15.84 12.05 4.71
C GLU A 217 -16.06 11.37 3.35
N PHE A 218 -16.89 11.97 2.49
CA PHE A 218 -17.22 11.41 1.17
C PHE A 218 -16.24 11.85 0.07
N GLU A 219 -15.48 12.93 0.24
CA GLU A 219 -14.48 13.43 -0.72
C GLU A 219 -13.09 12.86 -0.47
#